data_08fc5037e8299c3bb081b3439467fc7d
#
_entry.id   08fc5037e8299c3bb081b3439467fc7d
#
_cell.length_a   1.000
_cell.length_b   1.000
_cell.length_c   1.000
_cell.angle_alpha   90.00
_cell.angle_beta   90.00
_cell.angle_gamma   90.00
#
_symmetry.space_group_name_H-M   'P 1'
#
loop_
_entity.id
_entity.type
_entity.pdbx_description
1 polymer ?
#
loop_
_entity_poly.entity_id
_entity_poly.type
_entity_poly.pdbx_seq_one_letter_code
_entity_poly.pdbx_strand_id
1 'polypeptide(L)'
;NKYILALAFASMLTLGSCGDDFLGKEPQGVLTPEALANAQGVELLVTSAYAGLASPVEGYDPYQASPFNWVWGGIYGGDANKGSDPNDQSTVNEIELYNTLSTNGYIKQKWVWVYQMSKRVNLALQVLEKAEDMKEEIRQMRKGELKFLRALAYFEGMRVFGVYLPYIDETNQENDPKVHNDKDIYSLVVADVDDAIANLSDDPKVVGEVGRANKSAAKALKAKILMWHGDLAEAQPILADVLTNGVTSKGMAYGLEDDLDNNFNALTENGKESVFAVQYSNAAENMGGAPFCLAYPHNTGPGGCCGFYQPSFELVNSFQVDANGLPYLNGEYRTKKSVSVRNSDSSQDAVLAVNDNNIAVDPRLDFAVGRFGIPYKDWGFPENGWVRDATNGGIFMPKKHVYSKAEDAAGMKALYGGWAPGSAMNLQYLSVRDLTLLYAECLANAGNLKGAMEQVNKIRRRAALDVNIVKLDDGTPAANYKIAEYPSSHAAFSNKDVCIKAIRMERKLELAMEGERWFDLSRWGGDVMASELKAYVDYEKQYISKFAGASYLPANKTMLPVPDDEILTLGTDPETGTPYLLSLIHISEPTRLLSTSY
;
A
#
# COMPACT_ATOMS: atom_id res chain seq x y z
N ASN A 1 -75.21 27.70 13.97
CA ASN A 1 -75.23 26.32 13.38
C ASN A 1 -74.81 26.24 11.89
N LYS A 2 -74.87 27.35 11.10
CA LYS A 2 -74.45 27.34 9.69
C LYS A 2 -72.90 27.46 9.53
N TYR A 3 -72.21 27.99 10.52
CA TYR A 3 -70.71 28.12 10.49
C TYR A 3 -69.99 26.87 10.96
N ILE A 4 -70.63 26.03 11.75
CA ILE A 4 -70.03 24.73 12.20
C ILE A 4 -70.01 23.68 11.05
N LEU A 5 -71.03 23.70 10.18
CA LEU A 5 -71.10 22.84 9.02
C LEU A 5 -70.09 23.23 7.91
N ALA A 6 -69.76 24.52 7.77
CA ALA A 6 -68.78 25.02 6.82
C ALA A 6 -67.36 24.71 7.26
N LEU A 7 -67.02 24.70 8.57
CA LEU A 7 -65.70 24.25 9.05
C LEU A 7 -65.51 22.73 8.95
N ALA A 8 -66.58 21.93 9.14
CA ALA A 8 -66.50 20.47 8.98
C ALA A 8 -66.32 20.04 7.52
N PHE A 9 -66.82 20.80 6.55
CA PHE A 9 -66.64 20.56 5.12
C PHE A 9 -65.26 21.02 4.62
N ALA A 10 -64.68 22.07 5.21
CA ALA A 10 -63.33 22.56 4.89
C ALA A 10 -62.24 21.62 5.46
N SER A 11 -62.50 20.94 6.56
CA SER A 11 -61.54 19.96 7.14
C SER A 11 -61.57 18.59 6.48
N MET A 12 -62.60 18.24 5.66
CA MET A 12 -62.63 16.99 4.89
C MET A 12 -61.95 17.11 3.50
N LEU A 13 -61.63 18.32 3.05
CA LEU A 13 -60.95 18.53 1.77
C LEU A 13 -59.41 18.58 1.86
N THR A 14 -58.85 18.48 3.07
CA THR A 14 -57.39 18.47 3.29
C THR A 14 -56.76 17.10 3.58
N LEU A 15 -57.56 16.02 3.56
CA LEU A 15 -57.07 14.65 3.82
C LEU A 15 -56.94 13.80 2.54
N GLY A 16 -57.02 14.40 1.37
CA GLY A 16 -56.96 13.68 0.10
C GLY A 16 -55.75 13.98 -0.78
N SER A 17 -54.63 14.42 -0.19
CA SER A 17 -53.44 14.75 -1.01
C SER A 17 -52.15 14.29 -0.40
N CYS A 18 -51.99 13.00 -0.30
CA CYS A 18 -50.69 12.33 -0.33
C CYS A 18 -50.90 11.00 -1.08
N GLY A 19 -51.01 11.10 -2.39
CA GLY A 19 -50.91 9.91 -3.24
C GLY A 19 -49.46 9.43 -3.22
N ASP A 20 -49.26 8.12 -3.28
CA ASP A 20 -47.95 7.47 -3.36
C ASP A 20 -47.05 8.05 -4.46
N ASP A 21 -47.64 8.64 -5.51
CA ASP A 21 -46.97 9.35 -6.61
C ASP A 21 -46.21 10.63 -6.18
N PHE A 22 -46.57 11.25 -5.03
CA PHE A 22 -45.85 12.43 -4.54
C PHE A 22 -44.66 12.05 -3.65
N LEU A 23 -44.73 10.91 -2.96
CA LEU A 23 -43.65 10.38 -2.13
C LEU A 23 -42.68 9.50 -2.97
N GLY A 24 -43.13 9.03 -4.14
CA GLY A 24 -42.34 8.22 -5.08
C GLY A 24 -41.59 9.04 -6.14
N LYS A 25 -41.59 10.37 -6.11
CA LYS A 25 -40.76 11.17 -7.01
C LYS A 25 -39.31 11.06 -6.57
N GLU A 26 -38.49 10.40 -7.44
CA GLU A 26 -37.06 10.42 -7.29
C GLU A 26 -36.54 11.87 -7.15
N PRO A 27 -35.56 12.13 -6.27
CA PRO A 27 -34.98 13.46 -6.12
C PRO A 27 -34.47 13.95 -7.48
N GLN A 28 -34.98 15.09 -7.98
CA GLN A 28 -34.50 15.66 -9.24
C GLN A 28 -33.03 16.04 -9.09
N GLY A 29 -32.19 15.45 -9.95
CA GLY A 29 -30.74 15.67 -9.97
C GLY A 29 -29.90 14.55 -9.34
N VAL A 30 -30.50 13.46 -8.86
CA VAL A 30 -29.78 12.23 -8.51
C VAL A 30 -29.63 11.36 -9.76
N LEU A 31 -28.40 10.99 -10.09
CA LEU A 31 -28.12 10.02 -11.15
C LEU A 31 -28.47 8.63 -10.61
N THR A 32 -29.61 8.09 -11.07
CA THR A 32 -29.99 6.71 -10.72
C THR A 32 -29.19 5.69 -11.55
N PRO A 33 -29.04 4.43 -11.09
CA PRO A 33 -28.41 3.37 -11.89
C PRO A 33 -29.03 3.22 -13.27
N GLU A 34 -30.36 3.41 -13.40
CA GLU A 34 -31.09 3.34 -14.68
C GLU A 34 -30.69 4.49 -15.62
N ALA A 35 -30.50 5.69 -15.11
CA ALA A 35 -30.04 6.84 -15.90
C ALA A 35 -28.58 6.68 -16.38
N LEU A 36 -27.79 5.91 -15.66
CA LEU A 36 -26.39 5.58 -15.97
C LEU A 36 -26.24 4.32 -16.83
N ALA A 37 -27.32 3.59 -17.15
CA ALA A 37 -27.28 2.33 -17.92
C ALA A 37 -27.03 2.57 -19.43
N ASN A 38 -25.94 3.25 -19.74
CA ASN A 38 -25.46 3.54 -21.10
C ASN A 38 -23.91 3.64 -21.09
N ALA A 39 -23.30 3.65 -22.27
CA ALA A 39 -21.86 3.64 -22.43
C ALA A 39 -21.16 4.78 -21.67
N GLN A 40 -21.71 5.99 -21.69
CA GLN A 40 -21.13 7.13 -20.97
C GLN A 40 -21.22 6.96 -19.45
N GLY A 41 -22.34 6.49 -18.93
CA GLY A 41 -22.53 6.24 -17.50
C GLY A 41 -21.61 5.15 -16.99
N VAL A 42 -21.40 4.08 -17.76
CA VAL A 42 -20.41 3.03 -17.43
C VAL A 42 -19.00 3.61 -17.32
N GLU A 43 -18.56 4.44 -18.30
CA GLU A 43 -17.23 5.06 -18.25
C GLU A 43 -17.05 5.94 -17.01
N LEU A 44 -18.08 6.70 -16.62
CA LEU A 44 -18.04 7.49 -15.38
C LEU A 44 -17.89 6.61 -14.13
N LEU A 45 -18.62 5.50 -14.06
CA LEU A 45 -18.55 4.58 -12.92
C LEU A 45 -17.22 3.81 -12.87
N VAL A 46 -16.67 3.39 -14.01
CA VAL A 46 -15.34 2.79 -14.09
C VAL A 46 -14.28 3.78 -13.62
N THR A 47 -14.35 5.03 -14.08
CA THR A 47 -13.44 6.11 -13.62
C THR A 47 -13.57 6.34 -12.12
N SER A 48 -14.81 6.33 -11.59
CA SER A 48 -15.07 6.42 -10.14
C SER A 48 -14.45 5.26 -9.36
N ALA A 49 -14.46 4.03 -9.92
CA ALA A 49 -13.83 2.87 -9.30
C ALA A 49 -12.30 3.03 -9.24
N TYR A 50 -11.65 3.49 -10.33
CA TYR A 50 -10.20 3.82 -10.30
C TYR A 50 -9.89 4.94 -9.31
N ALA A 51 -10.68 6.01 -9.29
CA ALA A 51 -10.51 7.12 -8.37
C ALA A 51 -10.61 6.67 -6.90
N GLY A 52 -11.36 5.61 -6.61
CA GLY A 52 -11.44 5.00 -5.29
C GLY A 52 -10.11 4.50 -4.73
N LEU A 53 -9.12 4.17 -5.59
CA LEU A 53 -7.77 3.80 -5.15
C LEU A 53 -7.03 4.97 -4.48
N ALA A 54 -7.30 6.19 -4.92
CA ALA A 54 -6.63 7.41 -4.45
C ALA A 54 -7.52 8.25 -3.53
N SER A 55 -8.83 8.08 -3.62
CA SER A 55 -9.82 8.92 -2.95
C SER A 55 -9.92 8.67 -1.45
N PRO A 56 -10.33 9.69 -0.71
CA PRO A 56 -10.76 9.49 0.65
C PRO A 56 -11.96 8.54 0.69
N VAL A 57 -12.01 7.78 1.74
CA VAL A 57 -13.22 7.16 2.23
C VAL A 57 -14.11 8.28 2.75
N GLU A 58 -15.42 8.24 2.54
CA GLU A 58 -16.33 9.26 3.04
C GLU A 58 -16.15 9.45 4.55
N GLY A 59 -15.84 10.68 4.94
CA GLY A 59 -15.57 11.04 6.32
C GLY A 59 -14.14 10.78 6.83
N TYR A 60 -13.22 10.32 5.97
CA TYR A 60 -11.83 10.00 6.34
C TYR A 60 -10.81 10.55 5.34
N ASP A 61 -9.58 10.71 5.80
CA ASP A 61 -8.50 11.21 4.97
C ASP A 61 -7.83 10.11 4.12
N PRO A 62 -7.42 10.39 2.87
CA PRO A 62 -6.84 9.39 1.96
C PRO A 62 -5.58 8.71 2.49
N TYR A 63 -4.79 9.39 3.32
CA TYR A 63 -3.55 8.83 3.87
C TYR A 63 -3.79 7.72 4.90
N GLN A 64 -5.03 7.48 5.33
CA GLN A 64 -5.34 6.52 6.39
C GLN A 64 -5.55 5.10 5.88
N ALA A 65 -5.99 4.92 4.62
CA ALA A 65 -6.44 3.62 4.14
C ALA A 65 -5.94 3.21 2.74
N SER A 66 -5.32 4.11 2.00
CA SER A 66 -4.91 3.87 0.61
C SER A 66 -3.91 2.71 0.46
N PRO A 67 -3.74 2.18 -0.77
CA PRO A 67 -2.74 1.16 -1.07
C PRO A 67 -1.28 1.59 -0.88
N PHE A 68 -1.00 2.84 -0.53
CA PHE A 68 0.34 3.27 -0.12
C PHE A 68 0.84 2.53 1.13
N ASN A 69 -0.07 2.08 1.99
CA ASN A 69 0.21 1.20 3.13
C ASN A 69 1.35 1.65 4.06
N TRP A 70 1.61 2.96 4.15
CA TRP A 70 2.69 3.47 4.99
C TRP A 70 2.54 3.07 6.46
N VAL A 71 1.30 3.00 6.96
CA VAL A 71 1.00 2.53 8.32
C VAL A 71 1.07 1.00 8.38
N TRP A 72 0.34 0.31 7.49
CA TRP A 72 0.12 -1.13 7.57
C TRP A 72 1.35 -1.94 7.17
N GLY A 73 1.95 -1.59 6.05
CA GLY A 73 3.12 -2.28 5.53
C GLY A 73 4.44 -1.70 6.05
N GLY A 74 4.52 -0.37 6.17
CA GLY A 74 5.74 0.33 6.52
C GLY A 74 5.98 0.44 8.03
N ILE A 75 5.13 1.17 8.77
CA ILE A 75 5.31 1.36 10.22
C ILE A 75 5.14 0.05 10.97
N TYR A 76 4.06 -0.68 10.72
CA TYR A 76 3.79 -1.96 11.38
C TYR A 76 4.84 -3.03 11.00
N GLY A 77 5.48 -2.87 9.83
CA GLY A 77 6.59 -3.70 9.36
C GLY A 77 7.97 -3.34 9.90
N GLY A 78 8.11 -2.17 10.53
CA GLY A 78 9.37 -1.70 11.10
C GLY A 78 10.30 -0.99 10.12
N ASP A 79 9.87 -0.70 8.89
CA ASP A 79 10.65 0.13 7.95
C ASP A 79 10.74 1.58 8.44
N ALA A 80 9.69 2.06 9.11
CA ALA A 80 9.63 3.43 9.57
C ALA A 80 8.98 3.55 10.94
N ASN A 81 9.35 4.61 11.66
CA ASN A 81 8.67 5.12 12.82
C ASN A 81 7.52 6.04 12.38
N LYS A 82 6.50 6.22 13.22
CA LYS A 82 5.40 7.14 12.95
C LYS A 82 5.93 8.54 12.59
N GLY A 83 6.92 9.02 13.34
CA GLY A 83 7.46 10.35 13.17
C GLY A 83 6.57 11.45 13.76
N SER A 84 6.73 12.69 13.27
CA SER A 84 6.07 13.89 13.76
C SER A 84 6.25 14.05 15.30
N ASP A 85 5.25 14.55 16.03
CA ASP A 85 5.25 14.56 17.50
C ASP A 85 4.31 13.49 18.07
N PRO A 86 4.41 13.16 19.38
CA PRO A 86 3.62 12.09 20.00
C PRO A 86 2.10 12.27 19.91
N ASN A 87 1.60 13.51 19.83
CA ASN A 87 0.16 13.81 19.86
C ASN A 87 -0.48 13.83 18.49
N ASP A 88 0.32 14.11 17.45
CA ASP A 88 -0.14 14.16 16.07
C ASP A 88 -0.38 12.74 15.55
N GLN A 89 -1.58 12.46 15.01
CA GLN A 89 -2.02 11.11 14.63
C GLN A 89 -1.75 10.07 15.74
N SER A 90 -2.14 10.38 16.98
CA SER A 90 -1.79 9.62 18.19
C SER A 90 -2.19 8.15 18.14
N THR A 91 -3.27 7.80 17.43
CA THR A 91 -3.73 6.41 17.24
C THR A 91 -2.75 5.54 16.45
N VAL A 92 -1.85 6.14 15.66
CA VAL A 92 -0.77 5.40 14.97
C VAL A 92 0.32 4.93 15.95
N ASN A 93 0.46 5.58 17.13
CA ASN A 93 1.41 5.11 18.16
C ASN A 93 1.06 3.69 18.66
N GLU A 94 -0.23 3.36 18.76
CA GLU A 94 -0.68 2.01 19.15
C GLU A 94 -0.24 0.96 18.12
N ILE A 95 -0.30 1.31 16.84
CA ILE A 95 0.12 0.45 15.73
C ILE A 95 1.64 0.28 15.75
N GLU A 96 2.38 1.38 15.85
CA GLU A 96 3.84 1.40 15.91
C GLU A 96 4.41 0.57 17.08
N LEU A 97 3.74 0.62 18.24
CA LEU A 97 4.16 -0.06 19.46
C LEU A 97 3.52 -1.44 19.65
N TYR A 98 2.83 -1.96 18.62
CA TYR A 98 2.16 -3.28 18.64
C TYR A 98 1.13 -3.45 19.77
N ASN A 99 0.51 -2.36 20.20
CA ASN A 99 -0.56 -2.31 21.21
C ASN A 99 -1.93 -2.04 20.60
N THR A 100 -2.12 -2.38 19.31
CA THR A 100 -3.29 -2.05 18.52
C THR A 100 -4.53 -2.77 19.02
N LEU A 101 -5.60 -2.01 19.25
CA LEU A 101 -6.92 -2.49 19.65
C LEU A 101 -7.88 -2.48 18.45
N SER A 102 -8.92 -3.31 18.50
CA SER A 102 -10.00 -3.35 17.49
C SER A 102 -10.81 -2.05 17.39
N THR A 103 -10.72 -1.17 18.41
CA THR A 103 -11.31 0.18 18.42
C THR A 103 -10.44 1.24 17.71
N ASN A 104 -9.26 0.88 17.20
CA ASN A 104 -8.36 1.83 16.54
C ASN A 104 -8.96 2.37 15.25
N GLY A 105 -9.03 3.72 15.10
CA GLY A 105 -9.66 4.38 13.97
C GLY A 105 -9.02 4.06 12.62
N TYR A 106 -7.71 3.86 12.54
CA TYR A 106 -7.03 3.47 11.30
C TYR A 106 -7.44 2.08 10.82
N ILE A 107 -7.64 1.11 11.73
CA ILE A 107 -8.18 -0.22 11.39
C ILE A 107 -9.55 -0.09 10.73
N LYS A 108 -10.45 0.68 11.37
CA LYS A 108 -11.79 0.95 10.83
C LYS A 108 -11.73 1.55 9.43
N GLN A 109 -10.85 2.50 9.20
CA GLN A 109 -10.75 3.18 7.90
C GLN A 109 -10.28 2.25 6.79
N LYS A 110 -9.29 1.38 7.06
CA LYS A 110 -8.84 0.38 6.09
C LYS A 110 -9.98 -0.59 5.73
N TRP A 111 -10.75 -1.02 6.74
CA TRP A 111 -11.94 -1.86 6.53
C TRP A 111 -12.98 -1.16 5.65
N VAL A 112 -13.39 0.05 6.01
CA VAL A 112 -14.39 0.84 5.27
C VAL A 112 -13.92 1.09 3.83
N TRP A 113 -12.63 1.36 3.61
CA TRP A 113 -12.07 1.55 2.27
C TRP A 113 -12.27 0.31 1.38
N VAL A 114 -12.03 -0.90 1.89
CA VAL A 114 -12.24 -2.15 1.13
C VAL A 114 -13.68 -2.26 0.64
N TYR A 115 -14.65 -2.00 1.51
CA TYR A 115 -16.07 -2.12 1.17
C TYR A 115 -16.59 -0.97 0.31
N GLN A 116 -16.07 0.22 0.47
CA GLN A 116 -16.39 1.32 -0.46
C GLN A 116 -15.83 1.06 -1.86
N MET A 117 -14.64 0.50 -1.98
CA MET A 117 -14.10 0.06 -3.26
C MET A 117 -14.98 -1.02 -3.90
N SER A 118 -15.33 -2.06 -3.14
CA SER A 118 -16.24 -3.12 -3.60
C SER A 118 -17.60 -2.55 -4.04
N LYS A 119 -18.21 -1.65 -3.27
CA LYS A 119 -19.49 -1.00 -3.60
C LYS A 119 -19.43 -0.22 -4.92
N ARG A 120 -18.37 0.56 -5.16
CA ARG A 120 -18.17 1.28 -6.44
C ARG A 120 -18.05 0.33 -7.62
N VAL A 121 -17.27 -0.73 -7.47
CA VAL A 121 -17.07 -1.74 -8.51
C VAL A 121 -18.37 -2.50 -8.79
N ASN A 122 -19.09 -2.94 -7.76
CA ASN A 122 -20.34 -3.69 -7.90
C ASN A 122 -21.41 -2.86 -8.60
N LEU A 123 -21.57 -1.58 -8.23
CA LEU A 123 -22.48 -0.67 -8.92
C LEU A 123 -22.10 -0.53 -10.42
N ALA A 124 -20.81 -0.37 -10.70
CA ALA A 124 -20.35 -0.26 -12.09
C ALA A 124 -20.63 -1.54 -12.91
N LEU A 125 -20.43 -2.73 -12.31
CA LEU A 125 -20.75 -4.02 -12.95
C LEU A 125 -22.25 -4.19 -13.18
N GLN A 126 -23.10 -3.83 -12.22
CA GLN A 126 -24.56 -3.87 -12.35
C GLN A 126 -25.08 -2.96 -13.47
N VAL A 127 -24.50 -1.76 -13.61
CA VAL A 127 -24.85 -0.80 -14.65
C VAL A 127 -24.29 -1.26 -16.01
N LEU A 128 -23.08 -1.81 -16.04
CA LEU A 128 -22.46 -2.38 -17.25
C LEU A 128 -23.32 -3.46 -17.88
N GLU A 129 -23.92 -4.33 -17.07
CA GLU A 129 -24.81 -5.39 -17.54
C GLU A 129 -26.06 -4.86 -18.26
N LYS A 130 -26.56 -3.70 -17.83
CA LYS A 130 -27.76 -3.05 -18.38
C LYS A 130 -27.48 -2.10 -19.55
N ALA A 131 -26.22 -1.75 -19.84
CA ALA A 131 -25.86 -0.77 -20.88
C ALA A 131 -25.87 -1.41 -22.29
N GLU A 132 -26.97 -1.31 -23.01
CA GLU A 132 -27.17 -1.97 -24.33
C GLU A 132 -26.41 -1.29 -25.48
N ASP A 133 -26.05 0.00 -25.35
CA ASP A 133 -25.40 0.80 -26.41
C ASP A 133 -23.88 0.63 -26.45
N MET A 134 -23.31 -0.22 -25.59
CA MET A 134 -21.86 -0.45 -25.50
C MET A 134 -21.43 -1.59 -26.44
N LYS A 135 -20.34 -1.38 -27.20
CA LYS A 135 -19.70 -2.43 -28.00
C LYS A 135 -19.19 -3.55 -27.09
N GLU A 136 -19.40 -4.80 -27.52
CA GLU A 136 -19.06 -5.98 -26.72
C GLU A 136 -17.57 -6.03 -26.31
N GLU A 137 -16.65 -5.70 -27.21
CA GLU A 137 -15.21 -5.65 -26.88
C GLU A 137 -14.90 -4.67 -25.73
N ILE A 138 -15.52 -3.48 -25.75
CA ILE A 138 -15.37 -2.47 -24.69
C ILE A 138 -16.05 -2.94 -23.41
N ARG A 139 -17.24 -3.55 -23.51
CA ARG A 139 -17.94 -4.15 -22.37
C ARG A 139 -17.06 -5.16 -21.64
N GLN A 140 -16.43 -6.08 -22.36
CA GLN A 140 -15.53 -7.09 -21.78
C GLN A 140 -14.31 -6.44 -21.11
N MET A 141 -13.70 -5.44 -21.77
CA MET A 141 -12.58 -4.69 -21.16
C MET A 141 -13.00 -4.03 -19.84
N ARG A 142 -14.14 -3.32 -19.82
CA ARG A 142 -14.63 -2.66 -18.57
C ARG A 142 -14.97 -3.67 -17.49
N LYS A 143 -15.54 -4.82 -17.85
CA LYS A 143 -15.74 -5.93 -16.92
C LYS A 143 -14.40 -6.40 -16.32
N GLY A 144 -13.40 -6.62 -17.16
CA GLY A 144 -12.07 -7.03 -16.73
C GLY A 144 -11.40 -6.02 -15.78
N GLU A 145 -11.50 -4.72 -16.09
CA GLU A 145 -10.97 -3.66 -15.22
C GLU A 145 -11.67 -3.64 -13.85
N LEU A 146 -12.99 -3.73 -13.83
CA LEU A 146 -13.77 -3.74 -12.60
C LEU A 146 -13.45 -4.97 -11.74
N LYS A 147 -13.35 -6.15 -12.34
CA LYS A 147 -12.93 -7.38 -11.66
C LYS A 147 -11.51 -7.29 -11.10
N PHE A 148 -10.58 -6.69 -11.86
CA PHE A 148 -9.22 -6.39 -11.37
C PHE A 148 -9.25 -5.48 -10.12
N LEU A 149 -10.02 -4.40 -10.15
CA LEU A 149 -10.12 -3.45 -9.05
C LEU A 149 -10.76 -4.06 -7.80
N ARG A 150 -11.76 -4.94 -7.95
CA ARG A 150 -12.36 -5.66 -6.82
C ARG A 150 -11.39 -6.67 -6.21
N ALA A 151 -10.71 -7.44 -7.04
CA ALA A 151 -9.67 -8.35 -6.59
C ALA A 151 -8.56 -7.61 -5.82
N LEU A 152 -8.11 -6.45 -6.32
CA LEU A 152 -7.13 -5.60 -5.63
C LEU A 152 -7.66 -5.13 -4.26
N ALA A 153 -8.90 -4.65 -4.20
CA ALA A 153 -9.47 -4.14 -2.95
C ALA A 153 -9.60 -5.23 -1.88
N TYR A 154 -10.12 -6.40 -2.24
CA TYR A 154 -10.18 -7.53 -1.31
C TYR A 154 -8.81 -8.08 -0.94
N PHE A 155 -7.86 -8.10 -1.87
CA PHE A 155 -6.49 -8.49 -1.56
C PHE A 155 -5.86 -7.54 -0.52
N GLU A 156 -6.06 -6.23 -0.65
CA GLU A 156 -5.65 -5.25 0.36
C GLU A 156 -6.30 -5.53 1.73
N GLY A 157 -7.59 -5.91 1.74
CA GLY A 157 -8.27 -6.34 2.95
C GLY A 157 -7.69 -7.63 3.55
N MET A 158 -7.48 -8.65 2.71
CA MET A 158 -6.91 -9.93 3.15
C MET A 158 -5.50 -9.79 3.74
N ARG A 159 -4.66 -8.92 3.16
CA ARG A 159 -3.30 -8.68 3.69
C ARG A 159 -3.31 -8.11 5.12
N VAL A 160 -4.37 -7.39 5.50
CA VAL A 160 -4.50 -6.76 6.82
C VAL A 160 -5.33 -7.59 7.78
N PHE A 161 -6.49 -8.10 7.34
CA PHE A 161 -7.49 -8.76 8.20
C PHE A 161 -7.57 -10.28 8.02
N GLY A 162 -6.85 -10.85 7.05
CA GLY A 162 -6.93 -12.27 6.72
C GLY A 162 -8.05 -12.60 5.74
N VAL A 163 -8.21 -13.90 5.49
CA VAL A 163 -9.11 -14.41 4.44
C VAL A 163 -10.60 -14.46 4.82
N TYR A 164 -10.92 -14.27 6.10
CA TYR A 164 -12.30 -14.31 6.59
C TYR A 164 -12.91 -12.91 6.58
N LEU A 165 -13.33 -12.48 5.39
CA LEU A 165 -13.98 -11.19 5.14
C LEU A 165 -15.36 -11.41 4.51
N PRO A 166 -16.39 -10.58 4.79
CA PRO A 166 -17.60 -10.58 3.98
C PRO A 166 -17.27 -10.32 2.51
N TYR A 167 -17.57 -11.28 1.63
CA TYR A 167 -17.41 -11.07 0.19
C TYR A 167 -18.73 -10.59 -0.41
N ILE A 168 -18.73 -9.36 -0.92
CA ILE A 168 -19.90 -8.69 -1.50
C ILE A 168 -19.58 -8.41 -2.96
N ASP A 169 -20.40 -8.97 -3.85
CA ASP A 169 -20.24 -8.82 -5.30
C ASP A 169 -21.47 -8.16 -5.96
N GLU A 170 -21.46 -8.06 -7.27
CA GLU A 170 -22.52 -7.43 -8.08
C GLU A 170 -23.86 -8.16 -8.02
N THR A 171 -23.92 -9.38 -7.50
CA THR A 171 -25.19 -10.12 -7.33
C THR A 171 -25.95 -9.65 -6.08
N ASN A 172 -25.26 -9.03 -5.12
CA ASN A 172 -25.87 -8.40 -3.97
C ASN A 172 -26.49 -7.06 -4.37
N GLN A 173 -27.82 -7.02 -4.45
CA GLN A 173 -28.56 -5.83 -4.93
C GLN A 173 -29.03 -4.90 -3.80
N GLU A 174 -28.82 -5.26 -2.56
CA GLU A 174 -29.13 -4.46 -1.41
C GLU A 174 -28.11 -3.30 -1.27
N ASN A 175 -28.57 -2.16 -0.77
CA ASN A 175 -27.69 -1.01 -0.56
C ASN A 175 -26.60 -1.28 0.49
N ASP A 176 -26.94 -2.04 1.53
CA ASP A 176 -26.05 -2.41 2.63
C ASP A 176 -26.24 -3.91 2.96
N PRO A 177 -25.75 -4.81 2.09
CA PRO A 177 -25.93 -6.23 2.30
C PRO A 177 -25.17 -6.71 3.55
N LYS A 178 -25.86 -7.48 4.38
CA LYS A 178 -25.28 -8.12 5.56
C LYS A 178 -24.79 -9.51 5.19
N VAL A 179 -23.47 -9.66 5.12
CA VAL A 179 -22.80 -10.91 4.73
C VAL A 179 -21.90 -11.38 5.86
N HIS A 180 -21.95 -12.67 6.21
CA HIS A 180 -21.08 -13.26 7.22
C HIS A 180 -19.62 -13.32 6.75
N ASN A 181 -18.70 -13.21 7.71
CA ASN A 181 -17.26 -13.44 7.49
C ASN A 181 -16.81 -14.85 7.92
N ASP A 182 -17.68 -15.83 7.80
CA ASP A 182 -17.47 -17.22 8.22
C ASP A 182 -16.81 -18.11 7.16
N LYS A 183 -16.52 -17.55 5.98
CA LYS A 183 -15.93 -18.26 4.85
C LYS A 183 -14.63 -17.62 4.41
N ASP A 184 -13.71 -18.47 3.99
CA ASP A 184 -12.49 -18.04 3.30
C ASP A 184 -12.84 -17.51 1.91
N ILE A 185 -12.48 -16.25 1.64
CA ILE A 185 -12.78 -15.58 0.36
C ILE A 185 -11.64 -15.68 -0.66
N TYR A 186 -10.52 -16.32 -0.34
CA TYR A 186 -9.34 -16.37 -1.20
C TYR A 186 -9.69 -16.85 -2.61
N SER A 187 -10.42 -17.96 -2.73
CA SER A 187 -10.82 -18.51 -4.04
C SER A 187 -11.72 -17.56 -4.83
N LEU A 188 -12.54 -16.74 -4.18
CA LEU A 188 -13.41 -15.77 -4.83
C LEU A 188 -12.59 -14.59 -5.38
N VAL A 189 -11.57 -14.16 -4.64
CA VAL A 189 -10.64 -13.10 -5.08
C VAL A 189 -9.78 -13.60 -6.25
N VAL A 190 -9.33 -14.86 -6.22
CA VAL A 190 -8.64 -15.49 -7.36
C VAL A 190 -9.55 -15.58 -8.59
N ALA A 191 -10.82 -15.93 -8.40
CA ALA A 191 -11.79 -15.97 -9.50
C ALA A 191 -12.01 -14.59 -10.14
N ASP A 192 -12.08 -13.51 -9.36
CA ASP A 192 -12.18 -12.14 -9.89
C ASP A 192 -10.96 -11.77 -10.75
N VAL A 193 -9.75 -12.09 -10.29
CA VAL A 193 -8.56 -11.78 -11.10
C VAL A 193 -8.43 -12.69 -12.33
N ASP A 194 -8.94 -13.92 -12.29
CA ASP A 194 -9.02 -14.80 -13.47
C ASP A 194 -10.02 -14.27 -14.51
N ASP A 195 -11.17 -13.77 -14.06
CA ASP A 195 -12.13 -13.06 -14.90
C ASP A 195 -11.49 -11.79 -15.52
N ALA A 196 -10.70 -11.06 -14.76
CA ALA A 196 -9.93 -9.92 -15.27
C ALA A 196 -8.94 -10.35 -16.37
N ILE A 197 -8.16 -11.41 -16.16
CA ILE A 197 -7.21 -11.93 -17.15
C ILE A 197 -7.92 -12.39 -18.45
N ALA A 198 -9.10 -13.01 -18.32
CA ALA A 198 -9.88 -13.46 -19.46
C ALA A 198 -10.40 -12.30 -20.33
N ASN A 199 -10.78 -11.18 -19.71
CA ASN A 199 -11.45 -10.07 -20.37
C ASN A 199 -10.54 -8.91 -20.76
N LEU A 200 -9.35 -8.76 -20.13
CA LEU A 200 -8.40 -7.68 -20.42
C LEU A 200 -7.53 -8.00 -21.64
N SER A 201 -7.04 -6.95 -22.30
CA SER A 201 -6.09 -6.98 -23.41
C SER A 201 -4.76 -6.37 -23.03
N ASP A 202 -3.70 -6.75 -23.73
CA ASP A 202 -2.38 -6.10 -23.69
C ASP A 202 -2.16 -5.16 -24.89
N ASP A 203 -3.12 -5.09 -25.84
CA ASP A 203 -3.04 -4.13 -26.95
C ASP A 203 -3.35 -2.71 -26.45
N PRO A 204 -2.41 -1.75 -26.54
CA PRO A 204 -2.62 -0.38 -26.08
C PRO A 204 -3.80 0.33 -26.74
N LYS A 205 -4.16 -0.07 -27.97
CA LYS A 205 -5.31 0.49 -28.69
C LYS A 205 -6.65 0.06 -28.08
N VAL A 206 -6.66 -1.13 -27.47
CA VAL A 206 -7.84 -1.68 -26.79
C VAL A 206 -7.89 -1.19 -25.34
N VAL A 207 -6.74 -1.12 -24.67
CA VAL A 207 -6.62 -0.53 -23.32
C VAL A 207 -7.06 0.93 -23.31
N GLY A 208 -6.65 1.69 -24.31
CA GLY A 208 -7.09 3.07 -24.57
C GLY A 208 -6.34 4.13 -23.81
N GLU A 209 -6.32 4.08 -22.47
CA GLU A 209 -5.73 5.11 -21.61
C GLU A 209 -4.58 4.57 -20.76
N VAL A 210 -3.57 5.40 -20.57
CA VAL A 210 -2.45 5.10 -19.67
C VAL A 210 -2.93 5.00 -18.23
N GLY A 211 -2.42 4.01 -17.51
CA GLY A 211 -2.81 3.78 -16.11
C GLY A 211 -4.02 2.84 -15.94
N ARG A 212 -4.75 2.50 -16.99
CA ARG A 212 -5.75 1.44 -16.92
C ARG A 212 -5.09 0.07 -16.80
N ALA A 213 -5.76 -0.86 -16.11
CA ALA A 213 -5.31 -2.23 -16.00
C ALA A 213 -5.32 -2.92 -17.36
N ASN A 214 -4.26 -3.67 -17.67
CA ASN A 214 -4.15 -4.54 -18.82
C ASN A 214 -4.01 -6.01 -18.36
N LYS A 215 -3.99 -6.92 -19.30
CA LYS A 215 -3.87 -8.37 -19.01
C LYS A 215 -2.58 -8.72 -18.27
N SER A 216 -1.47 -8.10 -18.62
CA SER A 216 -0.18 -8.29 -17.95
C SER A 216 -0.23 -7.84 -16.49
N ALA A 217 -0.88 -6.72 -16.19
CA ALA A 217 -1.09 -6.25 -14.82
C ALA A 217 -1.99 -7.20 -14.02
N ALA A 218 -3.05 -7.74 -14.64
CA ALA A 218 -3.93 -8.71 -13.98
C ALA A 218 -3.20 -10.03 -13.66
N LYS A 219 -2.37 -10.54 -14.56
CA LYS A 219 -1.48 -11.69 -14.29
C LYS A 219 -0.52 -11.40 -13.12
N ALA A 220 0.07 -10.20 -13.10
CA ALA A 220 0.97 -9.78 -12.02
C ALA A 220 0.25 -9.72 -10.67
N LEU A 221 -0.98 -9.18 -10.62
CA LEU A 221 -1.81 -9.16 -9.42
C LEU A 221 -2.13 -10.58 -8.95
N LYS A 222 -2.55 -11.48 -9.86
CA LYS A 222 -2.77 -12.90 -9.55
C LYS A 222 -1.54 -13.53 -8.91
N ALA A 223 -0.37 -13.33 -9.52
CA ALA A 223 0.87 -13.88 -8.99
C ALA A 223 1.18 -13.34 -7.57
N LYS A 224 0.96 -12.05 -7.31
CA LYS A 224 1.16 -11.45 -5.98
C LYS A 224 0.17 -12.01 -4.94
N ILE A 225 -1.09 -12.25 -5.31
CA ILE A 225 -2.10 -12.90 -4.47
C ILE A 225 -1.68 -14.34 -4.11
N LEU A 226 -1.28 -15.13 -5.10
CA LEU A 226 -0.78 -16.50 -4.92
C LEU A 226 0.47 -16.53 -4.01
N MET A 227 1.41 -15.61 -4.22
CA MET A 227 2.62 -15.48 -3.38
C MET A 227 2.28 -15.15 -1.93
N TRP A 228 1.29 -14.30 -1.71
CA TRP A 228 0.84 -13.94 -0.35
C TRP A 228 0.18 -15.15 0.34
N HIS A 229 -0.61 -15.92 -0.37
CA HIS A 229 -1.28 -17.11 0.18
C HIS A 229 -0.33 -18.29 0.39
N GLY A 230 0.80 -18.34 -0.34
CA GLY A 230 1.79 -19.42 -0.23
C GLY A 230 1.79 -20.40 -1.41
N ASP A 231 1.01 -20.13 -2.46
CA ASP A 231 0.87 -20.95 -3.67
C ASP A 231 2.00 -20.67 -4.68
N LEU A 232 3.24 -20.79 -4.20
CA LEU A 232 4.46 -20.43 -4.97
C LEU A 232 4.61 -21.22 -6.27
N ALA A 233 4.17 -22.47 -6.29
CA ALA A 233 4.26 -23.34 -7.46
C ALA A 233 3.36 -22.85 -8.60
N GLU A 234 2.17 -22.29 -8.27
CA GLU A 234 1.25 -21.69 -9.24
C GLU A 234 1.69 -20.29 -9.66
N ALA A 235 2.26 -19.51 -8.73
CA ALA A 235 2.77 -18.17 -9.01
C ALA A 235 3.98 -18.19 -9.96
N GLN A 236 4.86 -19.19 -9.86
CA GLN A 236 6.13 -19.24 -10.59
C GLN A 236 5.97 -19.12 -12.10
N PRO A 237 5.16 -19.92 -12.81
CA PRO A 237 5.00 -19.79 -14.26
C PRO A 237 4.35 -18.47 -14.68
N ILE A 238 3.45 -17.91 -13.87
CA ILE A 238 2.83 -16.61 -14.14
C ILE A 238 3.87 -15.50 -14.06
N LEU A 239 4.70 -15.49 -13.00
CA LEU A 239 5.80 -14.53 -12.85
C LEU A 239 6.81 -14.63 -13.98
N ALA A 240 7.17 -15.85 -14.39
CA ALA A 240 8.07 -16.06 -15.54
C ALA A 240 7.49 -15.48 -16.84
N ASP A 241 6.21 -15.71 -17.11
CA ASP A 241 5.52 -15.17 -18.28
C ASP A 241 5.44 -13.64 -18.26
N VAL A 242 5.00 -13.06 -17.13
CA VAL A 242 4.87 -11.60 -16.99
C VAL A 242 6.23 -10.91 -17.14
N LEU A 243 7.28 -11.42 -16.53
CA LEU A 243 8.63 -10.83 -16.62
C LEU A 243 9.27 -10.97 -17.99
N THR A 244 8.81 -11.92 -18.82
CA THR A 244 9.37 -12.19 -20.16
C THR A 244 8.54 -11.52 -21.26
N ASN A 245 7.22 -11.60 -21.17
CA ASN A 245 6.29 -11.24 -22.23
C ASN A 245 5.37 -10.08 -21.88
N GLY A 246 5.34 -9.66 -20.60
CA GLY A 246 4.44 -8.62 -20.14
C GLY A 246 4.79 -7.24 -20.68
N VAL A 247 3.75 -6.40 -20.79
CA VAL A 247 3.86 -5.03 -21.31
C VAL A 247 3.09 -4.05 -20.41
N THR A 248 3.54 -2.81 -20.41
CA THR A 248 2.84 -1.70 -19.74
C THR A 248 1.53 -1.38 -20.49
N SER A 249 0.65 -0.56 -19.89
CA SER A 249 -0.54 -0.04 -20.57
C SER A 249 -0.23 0.78 -21.84
N LYS A 250 1.03 1.24 -22.00
CA LYS A 250 1.55 1.88 -23.22
C LYS A 250 2.09 0.88 -24.25
N GLY A 251 2.13 -0.41 -23.95
CA GLY A 251 2.68 -1.46 -24.82
C GLY A 251 4.21 -1.58 -24.79
N MET A 252 4.89 -0.96 -23.84
CA MET A 252 6.34 -1.15 -23.65
C MET A 252 6.58 -2.48 -22.93
N ALA A 253 7.57 -3.26 -23.39
CA ALA A 253 8.01 -4.47 -22.68
C ALA A 253 8.47 -4.11 -21.26
N TYR A 254 8.11 -4.94 -20.28
CA TYR A 254 8.55 -4.77 -18.91
C TYR A 254 10.07 -4.86 -18.76
N GLY A 255 10.64 -4.04 -17.89
CA GLY A 255 12.06 -4.02 -17.61
C GLY A 255 12.37 -3.13 -16.41
N LEU A 256 13.57 -3.26 -15.85
CA LEU A 256 14.02 -2.36 -14.78
C LEU A 256 14.43 -1.02 -15.38
N GLU A 257 14.08 0.07 -14.71
CA GLU A 257 14.64 1.39 -15.01
C GLU A 257 16.10 1.41 -14.56
N ASP A 258 16.98 2.02 -15.36
CA ASP A 258 18.40 2.16 -14.99
C ASP A 258 18.55 3.16 -13.85
N ASP A 259 17.83 4.28 -13.93
CA ASP A 259 17.73 5.28 -12.87
C ASP A 259 16.56 4.95 -11.93
N LEU A 260 16.89 4.73 -10.67
CA LEU A 260 15.90 4.45 -9.62
C LEU A 260 14.88 5.57 -9.46
N ASP A 261 15.29 6.84 -9.67
CA ASP A 261 14.41 8.00 -9.50
C ASP A 261 13.27 8.01 -10.52
N ASN A 262 13.45 7.41 -11.70
CA ASN A 262 12.39 7.29 -12.71
C ASN A 262 11.14 6.55 -12.20
N ASN A 263 11.26 5.75 -11.16
CA ASN A 263 10.14 5.06 -10.53
C ASN A 263 9.36 5.94 -9.53
N PHE A 264 9.95 7.08 -9.10
CA PHE A 264 9.43 7.95 -8.05
C PHE A 264 9.52 9.42 -8.44
N ASN A 265 9.14 9.72 -9.68
CA ASN A 265 9.21 11.04 -10.26
C ASN A 265 8.03 11.25 -11.22
N ALA A 266 7.24 12.29 -10.98
CA ALA A 266 6.04 12.60 -11.77
C ALA A 266 6.34 12.92 -13.26
N LEU A 267 7.60 13.26 -13.61
CA LEU A 267 8.01 13.56 -14.99
C LEU A 267 8.34 12.32 -15.82
N THR A 268 8.54 11.16 -15.18
CA THR A 268 8.99 9.91 -15.83
C THR A 268 8.02 8.74 -15.63
N GLU A 269 6.80 9.01 -15.23
CA GLU A 269 5.79 8.03 -14.87
C GLU A 269 5.38 7.07 -15.98
N ASN A 270 4.83 5.95 -15.54
CA ASN A 270 4.34 4.88 -16.43
C ASN A 270 5.44 4.38 -17.39
N GLY A 271 6.68 4.31 -16.89
CA GLY A 271 7.83 3.73 -17.55
C GLY A 271 7.78 2.19 -17.60
N LYS A 272 8.84 1.59 -18.13
CA LYS A 272 8.94 0.13 -18.36
C LYS A 272 8.90 -0.72 -17.08
N GLU A 273 9.17 -0.14 -15.91
CA GLU A 273 9.15 -0.82 -14.61
C GLU A 273 7.77 -0.76 -13.93
N SER A 274 6.87 0.15 -14.38
CA SER A 274 5.52 0.29 -13.85
C SER A 274 4.58 -0.76 -14.45
N VAL A 275 4.18 -1.74 -13.64
CA VAL A 275 3.23 -2.78 -14.02
C VAL A 275 1.79 -2.30 -13.82
N PHE A 276 1.49 -1.75 -12.66
CA PHE A 276 0.25 -1.03 -12.37
C PHE A 276 0.51 0.05 -11.33
N ALA A 277 0.05 1.26 -11.62
CA ALA A 277 0.20 2.40 -10.73
C ALA A 277 -1.13 3.12 -10.53
N VAL A 278 -1.40 3.54 -9.29
CA VAL A 278 -2.49 4.48 -9.00
C VAL A 278 -2.10 5.84 -9.55
N GLN A 279 -2.91 6.36 -10.46
CA GLN A 279 -2.62 7.61 -11.16
C GLN A 279 -3.05 8.80 -10.32
N TYR A 280 -2.15 9.77 -10.16
CA TYR A 280 -2.41 11.05 -9.49
C TYR A 280 -2.26 12.21 -10.47
N SER A 281 -2.81 13.35 -10.11
CA SER A 281 -2.63 14.57 -10.86
C SER A 281 -2.41 15.77 -9.92
N ASN A 282 -1.91 16.87 -10.47
CA ASN A 282 -1.75 18.14 -9.76
C ASN A 282 -3.03 19.01 -9.76
N ALA A 283 -4.12 18.55 -10.35
CA ALA A 283 -5.41 19.25 -10.31
C ALA A 283 -5.96 19.25 -8.88
N ALA A 284 -6.37 20.41 -8.38
CA ALA A 284 -6.86 20.57 -7.02
C ALA A 284 -8.05 19.66 -6.69
N GLU A 285 -8.90 19.39 -7.67
CA GLU A 285 -10.07 18.52 -7.53
C GLU A 285 -9.69 17.04 -7.34
N ASN A 286 -8.49 16.64 -7.73
CA ASN A 286 -8.04 15.24 -7.74
C ASN A 286 -7.17 14.88 -6.52
N MET A 287 -7.05 15.76 -5.54
CA MET A 287 -6.32 15.51 -4.29
C MET A 287 -4.88 14.99 -4.50
N GLY A 288 -4.17 15.48 -5.52
CA GLY A 288 -2.88 15.02 -6.04
C GLY A 288 -1.94 14.41 -5.01
N GLY A 289 -1.78 13.09 -5.02
CA GLY A 289 -0.89 12.38 -4.11
C GLY A 289 -1.26 12.49 -2.62
N ALA A 290 -2.49 12.80 -2.28
CA ALA A 290 -2.96 12.92 -0.89
C ALA A 290 -2.59 11.73 0.03
N PRO A 291 -2.53 10.47 -0.43
CA PRO A 291 -2.01 9.37 0.37
C PRO A 291 -0.58 9.54 0.89
N PHE A 292 0.25 10.34 0.22
CA PHE A 292 1.63 10.63 0.64
C PHE A 292 1.76 11.87 1.52
N CYS A 293 0.71 12.66 1.69
CA CYS A 293 0.79 14.03 2.21
C CYS A 293 1.44 14.14 3.61
N LEU A 294 1.39 13.10 4.42
CA LEU A 294 2.05 13.04 5.73
C LEU A 294 3.51 12.60 5.63
N ALA A 295 3.90 11.85 4.59
CA ALA A 295 5.23 11.28 4.41
C ALA A 295 6.22 12.26 3.77
N TYR A 296 6.29 13.50 4.29
CA TYR A 296 7.20 14.56 3.86
C TYR A 296 8.09 15.02 5.01
N PRO A 297 9.30 15.55 4.74
CA PRO A 297 10.09 16.26 5.74
C PRO A 297 9.29 17.41 6.36
N HIS A 298 9.54 17.68 7.65
CA HIS A 298 8.79 18.70 8.38
C HIS A 298 9.23 20.13 8.01
N ASN A 299 8.33 21.09 8.24
CA ASN A 299 8.52 22.54 8.27
C ASN A 299 9.26 23.12 7.03
N THR A 300 10.55 23.47 7.15
CA THR A 300 11.34 24.11 6.07
C THR A 300 11.78 23.13 4.98
N GLY A 301 11.49 21.85 5.13
CA GLY A 301 11.79 20.83 4.14
C GLY A 301 10.84 20.84 2.93
N PRO A 302 11.08 19.95 1.96
CA PRO A 302 10.17 19.75 0.85
C PRO A 302 8.74 19.53 1.35
N GLY A 303 7.78 20.22 0.77
CA GLY A 303 6.36 20.15 1.18
C GLY A 303 5.98 21.02 2.37
N GLY A 304 6.87 21.38 3.27
CA GLY A 304 6.61 22.28 4.40
C GLY A 304 5.75 21.72 5.54
N CYS A 305 5.50 20.43 5.58
CA CYS A 305 4.73 19.64 6.55
C CYS A 305 5.13 18.16 6.35
N CYS A 306 5.00 17.28 7.17
CA CYS A 306 4.36 17.06 8.44
C CYS A 306 5.28 16.19 9.31
N GLY A 307 6.34 15.59 8.71
CA GLY A 307 7.38 14.85 9.42
C GLY A 307 6.98 13.45 9.86
N PHE A 308 6.04 12.80 9.17
CA PHE A 308 5.68 11.40 9.42
C PHE A 308 6.50 10.42 8.56
N TYR A 309 6.29 9.13 8.81
CA TYR A 309 6.90 8.03 8.08
C TYR A 309 8.42 8.13 8.06
N GLN A 310 9.01 8.40 9.22
CA GLN A 310 10.45 8.56 9.36
C GLN A 310 11.14 7.19 9.34
N PRO A 311 12.12 6.95 8.44
CA PRO A 311 12.87 5.69 8.38
C PRO A 311 13.41 5.30 9.75
N SER A 312 13.28 4.03 10.12
CA SER A 312 13.78 3.51 11.40
C SER A 312 15.30 3.38 11.40
N PHE A 313 15.92 3.42 12.56
CA PHE A 313 17.35 3.12 12.72
C PHE A 313 17.66 1.70 12.25
N GLU A 314 16.74 0.78 12.48
CA GLU A 314 16.88 -0.61 12.07
C GLU A 314 16.93 -0.73 10.53
N LEU A 315 16.02 -0.06 9.81
CA LEU A 315 16.04 -0.01 8.36
C LEU A 315 17.34 0.60 7.85
N VAL A 316 17.72 1.77 8.34
CA VAL A 316 18.93 2.50 7.89
C VAL A 316 20.18 1.64 8.07
N ASN A 317 20.33 0.99 9.23
CA ASN A 317 21.49 0.16 9.49
C ASN A 317 21.48 -1.17 8.73
N SER A 318 20.33 -1.64 8.25
CA SER A 318 20.25 -2.82 7.39
C SER A 318 20.92 -2.64 6.01
N PHE A 319 21.15 -1.40 5.60
CA PHE A 319 21.92 -1.07 4.38
C PHE A 319 23.44 -1.16 4.56
N GLN A 320 23.95 -1.43 5.77
CA GLN A 320 25.38 -1.69 5.94
C GLN A 320 25.79 -2.94 5.16
N VAL A 321 26.96 -2.88 4.55
CA VAL A 321 27.52 -3.99 3.77
C VAL A 321 28.90 -4.38 4.28
N ASP A 322 29.31 -5.60 3.95
CA ASP A 322 30.66 -6.10 4.25
C ASP A 322 31.73 -5.48 3.33
N ALA A 323 32.99 -5.91 3.49
CA ALA A 323 34.10 -5.43 2.68
C ALA A 323 33.93 -5.72 1.17
N ASN A 324 33.12 -6.72 0.83
CA ASN A 324 32.83 -7.12 -0.55
C ASN A 324 31.59 -6.41 -1.14
N GLY A 325 30.91 -5.56 -0.38
CA GLY A 325 29.67 -4.90 -0.81
C GLY A 325 28.43 -5.80 -0.73
N LEU A 326 28.44 -6.85 0.08
CA LEU A 326 27.31 -7.73 0.32
C LEU A 326 26.62 -7.41 1.65
N PRO A 327 25.26 -7.50 1.74
CA PRO A 327 24.53 -7.20 2.95
C PRO A 327 24.71 -8.27 4.03
N TYR A 328 24.50 -7.89 5.28
CA TYR A 328 24.53 -8.78 6.43
C TYR A 328 23.22 -9.56 6.54
N LEU A 329 23.25 -10.88 6.25
CA LEU A 329 22.03 -11.70 6.11
C LEU A 329 21.40 -12.18 7.42
N ASN A 330 22.12 -12.10 8.55
CA ASN A 330 21.64 -12.58 9.85
C ASN A 330 21.46 -11.43 10.87
N GLY A 331 21.37 -10.19 10.39
CA GLY A 331 21.18 -9.02 11.24
C GLY A 331 22.43 -8.56 12.00
N GLU A 332 23.63 -8.92 11.53
CA GLU A 332 24.92 -8.56 12.14
C GLU A 332 25.09 -7.02 12.26
N TYR A 333 24.45 -6.24 11.37
CA TYR A 333 24.43 -4.78 11.44
C TYR A 333 23.85 -4.25 12.77
N ARG A 334 22.95 -5.02 13.42
CA ARG A 334 22.33 -4.63 14.71
C ARG A 334 23.35 -4.60 15.87
N THR A 335 24.47 -5.26 15.73
CA THR A 335 25.57 -5.28 16.72
C THR A 335 26.74 -4.37 16.35
N LYS A 336 26.65 -3.73 15.18
CA LYS A 336 27.66 -2.80 14.68
C LYS A 336 27.33 -1.35 15.07
N LYS A 337 28.33 -0.48 14.90
CA LYS A 337 28.10 0.96 15.03
C LYS A 337 27.05 1.44 14.04
N SER A 338 26.19 2.34 14.46
CA SER A 338 25.18 2.95 13.58
C SER A 338 25.83 3.84 12.51
N VAL A 339 25.26 3.80 11.29
CA VAL A 339 25.67 4.65 10.16
C VAL A 339 25.54 6.13 10.50
N SER A 340 24.51 6.50 11.26
CA SER A 340 24.27 7.86 11.74
C SER A 340 23.85 7.83 13.21
N VAL A 341 24.32 8.79 13.97
CA VAL A 341 23.97 8.95 15.38
C VAL A 341 23.48 10.37 15.64
N ARG A 342 22.56 10.53 16.60
CA ARG A 342 22.11 11.83 17.03
C ARG A 342 23.29 12.61 17.65
N ASN A 343 23.43 13.88 17.26
CA ASN A 343 24.39 14.76 17.89
C ASN A 343 23.87 15.18 19.26
N SER A 344 24.58 14.82 20.33
CA SER A 344 24.22 15.16 21.72
C SER A 344 24.36 16.65 22.04
N ASP A 345 25.21 17.37 21.28
CA ASP A 345 25.49 18.80 21.48
C ASP A 345 24.55 19.72 20.68
N SER A 346 23.40 19.18 20.20
CA SER A 346 22.47 19.94 19.38
C SER A 346 21.86 21.12 20.13
N SER A 347 22.53 22.30 20.06
CA SER A 347 21.83 23.58 20.08
C SER A 347 20.88 23.64 18.86
N GLN A 348 19.88 24.54 18.86
CA GLN A 348 18.95 24.67 17.73
C GLN A 348 19.62 24.91 16.38
N ASP A 349 20.90 25.35 16.38
CA ASP A 349 21.70 25.64 15.19
C ASP A 349 22.66 24.50 14.78
N ALA A 350 22.75 23.41 15.55
CA ALA A 350 23.62 22.28 15.25
C ALA A 350 22.91 21.21 14.41
N VAL A 351 23.66 20.57 13.50
CA VAL A 351 23.17 19.42 12.73
C VAL A 351 22.71 18.31 13.69
N LEU A 352 21.47 17.83 13.52
CA LEU A 352 20.85 16.84 14.41
C LEU A 352 21.55 15.48 14.43
N ALA A 353 22.30 15.15 13.38
CA ALA A 353 22.97 13.86 13.27
C ALA A 353 24.34 13.97 12.62
N VAL A 354 25.20 13.02 12.96
CA VAL A 354 26.54 12.83 12.38
C VAL A 354 26.61 11.44 11.76
N ASN A 355 27.09 11.37 10.51
CA ASN A 355 27.34 10.11 9.80
C ASN A 355 28.75 9.58 10.11
N ASP A 356 28.88 8.26 10.19
CA ASP A 356 30.18 7.59 10.16
C ASP A 356 30.54 7.18 8.73
N ASN A 357 31.32 8.03 8.05
CA ASN A 357 31.72 7.81 6.67
C ASN A 357 32.71 6.63 6.47
N ASN A 358 33.15 5.97 7.56
CA ASN A 358 33.93 4.74 7.45
C ASN A 358 33.05 3.50 7.25
N ILE A 359 31.75 3.61 7.54
CA ILE A 359 30.81 2.50 7.37
C ILE A 359 30.40 2.43 5.91
N ALA A 360 30.63 1.25 5.28
CA ALA A 360 30.18 0.99 3.93
C ALA A 360 28.68 0.70 3.90
N VAL A 361 27.97 1.29 2.94
CA VAL A 361 26.53 1.16 2.76
C VAL A 361 26.14 0.91 1.32
N ASP A 362 25.05 0.20 1.12
CA ASP A 362 24.39 0.04 -0.18
C ASP A 362 23.87 1.43 -0.66
N PRO A 363 24.10 1.84 -1.91
CA PRO A 363 23.72 3.17 -2.41
C PRO A 363 22.20 3.44 -2.32
N ARG A 364 21.35 2.41 -2.32
CA ARG A 364 19.90 2.56 -2.16
C ARG A 364 19.49 3.17 -0.82
N LEU A 365 20.39 3.17 0.19
CA LEU A 365 20.16 3.88 1.44
C LEU A 365 19.78 5.34 1.18
N ASP A 366 20.64 6.06 0.47
CA ASP A 366 20.46 7.51 0.27
C ASP A 366 19.52 7.85 -0.89
N PHE A 367 19.04 6.83 -1.59
CA PHE A 367 17.88 6.92 -2.46
C PHE A 367 16.56 6.86 -1.67
N ALA A 368 16.44 5.95 -0.70
CA ALA A 368 15.20 5.74 0.06
C ALA A 368 15.06 6.65 1.29
N VAL A 369 16.19 7.09 1.88
CA VAL A 369 16.28 7.76 3.17
C VAL A 369 16.97 9.11 3.04
N GLY A 370 16.36 10.15 3.61
CA GLY A 370 17.00 11.44 3.82
C GLY A 370 17.87 11.41 5.09
N ARG A 371 19.14 11.79 4.97
CA ARG A 371 20.11 11.88 6.08
C ARG A 371 20.78 13.23 6.11
N PHE A 372 21.05 13.75 7.31
CA PHE A 372 21.86 14.97 7.46
C PHE A 372 23.25 14.80 6.83
N GLY A 373 23.71 15.84 6.13
CA GLY A 373 25.01 15.84 5.45
C GLY A 373 25.07 15.03 4.14
N ILE A 374 23.94 14.50 3.67
CA ILE A 374 23.81 13.84 2.35
C ILE A 374 22.80 14.64 1.50
N PRO A 375 23.06 14.89 0.21
CA PRO A 375 22.12 15.59 -0.66
C PRO A 375 20.76 14.90 -0.74
N TYR A 376 19.70 15.69 -0.59
CA TYR A 376 18.32 15.22 -0.63
C TYR A 376 17.69 15.61 -1.97
N LYS A 377 17.73 14.70 -2.95
CA LYS A 377 17.37 15.02 -4.33
C LYS A 377 18.11 16.33 -4.76
N ASP A 378 17.42 17.27 -5.38
CA ASP A 378 17.89 18.59 -5.76
C ASP A 378 17.55 19.72 -4.74
N TRP A 379 17.08 19.34 -3.54
CA TRP A 379 16.74 20.27 -2.45
C TRP A 379 17.97 20.77 -1.67
N GLY A 380 19.13 20.17 -1.86
CA GLY A 380 20.34 20.43 -1.09
C GLY A 380 20.43 19.52 0.15
N PHE A 381 21.03 20.02 1.22
CA PHE A 381 21.22 19.24 2.44
C PHE A 381 20.05 19.43 3.41
N PRO A 382 19.60 18.36 4.10
CA PRO A 382 18.60 18.49 5.15
C PRO A 382 19.01 19.46 6.26
N GLU A 383 18.06 20.26 6.73
CA GLU A 383 18.18 21.19 7.84
C GLU A 383 17.48 20.66 9.10
N ASN A 384 17.82 21.23 10.27
CA ASN A 384 17.27 20.81 11.56
C ASN A 384 15.73 20.83 11.60
N GLY A 385 15.09 21.81 10.95
CA GLY A 385 13.64 21.94 10.88
C GLY A 385 12.92 20.84 10.09
N TRP A 386 13.66 20.00 9.34
CA TRP A 386 13.07 18.91 8.55
C TRP A 386 12.66 17.70 9.41
N VAL A 387 13.09 17.65 10.65
CA VAL A 387 12.68 16.68 11.66
C VAL A 387 11.93 17.41 12.76
N ARG A 388 10.67 17.02 13.01
CA ARG A 388 9.83 17.69 14.01
C ARG A 388 10.24 17.36 15.44
N ASP A 389 10.38 16.07 15.75
CA ASP A 389 10.81 15.56 17.04
C ASP A 389 11.70 14.32 16.86
N ALA A 390 13.00 14.52 16.96
CA ALA A 390 13.99 13.44 16.83
C ALA A 390 13.94 12.43 17.99
N THR A 391 13.31 12.77 19.12
CA THR A 391 13.14 11.84 20.25
C THR A 391 11.95 10.91 20.05
N ASN A 392 10.98 11.32 19.21
CA ASN A 392 9.79 10.55 18.88
C ASN A 392 9.97 9.71 17.59
N GLY A 393 10.47 10.30 16.50
CA GLY A 393 10.52 9.66 15.19
C GLY A 393 11.92 9.27 14.72
N GLY A 394 12.98 9.74 15.37
CA GLY A 394 14.34 9.56 14.91
C GLY A 394 14.86 10.75 14.10
N ILE A 395 16.01 10.56 13.48
CA ILE A 395 16.79 11.61 12.78
C ILE A 395 16.73 11.52 11.25
N PHE A 396 15.94 10.61 10.71
CA PHE A 396 15.87 10.35 9.29
C PHE A 396 14.57 10.90 8.69
N MET A 397 14.55 11.08 7.38
CA MET A 397 13.40 11.63 6.65
C MET A 397 12.99 10.69 5.51
N PRO A 398 11.70 10.56 5.18
CA PRO A 398 11.26 9.85 3.98
C PRO A 398 11.79 10.56 2.73
N LYS A 399 12.06 9.83 1.63
CA LYS A 399 12.63 10.43 0.41
C LYS A 399 11.98 9.93 -0.88
N LYS A 400 11.65 8.64 -1.00
CA LYS A 400 11.14 8.05 -2.25
C LYS A 400 9.91 8.79 -2.81
N HIS A 401 8.90 9.07 -2.01
CA HIS A 401 7.64 9.67 -2.45
C HIS A 401 7.57 11.19 -2.23
N VAL A 402 8.73 11.84 -2.16
CA VAL A 402 8.83 13.30 -2.05
C VAL A 402 9.28 13.87 -3.39
N TYR A 403 8.56 14.87 -3.90
CA TYR A 403 8.88 15.52 -5.16
C TYR A 403 10.21 16.30 -5.09
N SER A 404 10.89 16.43 -6.23
CA SER A 404 12.09 17.24 -6.42
C SER A 404 11.73 18.72 -6.68
N LYS A 405 12.71 19.63 -6.62
CA LYS A 405 12.52 21.03 -7.09
C LYS A 405 12.20 21.08 -8.57
N ALA A 406 12.78 20.18 -9.37
CA ALA A 406 12.48 20.09 -10.80
C ALA A 406 11.02 19.73 -11.05
N GLU A 407 10.45 18.81 -10.29
CA GLU A 407 9.02 18.45 -10.35
C GLU A 407 8.14 19.63 -9.90
N ASP A 408 8.50 20.33 -8.81
CA ASP A 408 7.79 21.54 -8.34
C ASP A 408 7.82 22.65 -9.41
N ALA A 409 8.99 22.91 -10.02
CA ALA A 409 9.15 23.88 -11.10
C ALA A 409 8.37 23.51 -12.37
N ALA A 410 8.17 22.22 -12.63
CA ALA A 410 7.34 21.70 -13.73
C ALA A 410 5.83 21.70 -13.39
N GLY A 411 5.43 22.18 -12.22
CA GLY A 411 4.03 22.26 -11.79
C GLY A 411 3.44 20.94 -11.31
N MET A 412 4.26 19.92 -10.98
CA MET A 412 3.80 18.61 -10.52
C MET A 412 3.40 18.59 -9.03
N LYS A 413 3.66 19.67 -8.31
CA LYS A 413 3.21 19.85 -6.93
C LYS A 413 1.70 20.06 -6.85
N ALA A 414 1.09 19.50 -5.81
CA ALA A 414 -0.28 19.73 -5.44
C ALA A 414 -0.39 20.04 -3.93
N LEU A 415 -1.56 20.47 -3.45
CA LEU A 415 -1.84 20.65 -2.03
C LEU A 415 -3.13 19.91 -1.67
N TYR A 416 -3.04 18.99 -0.73
CA TYR A 416 -4.22 18.35 -0.16
C TYR A 416 -4.86 19.26 0.90
N GLY A 417 -6.15 19.54 0.75
CA GLY A 417 -6.88 20.39 1.69
C GLY A 417 -6.32 21.81 1.86
N GLY A 418 -5.43 22.25 0.96
CA GLY A 418 -4.77 23.56 1.00
C GLY A 418 -3.64 23.70 2.03
N TRP A 419 -3.35 22.65 2.82
CA TRP A 419 -2.34 22.70 3.90
C TRP A 419 -1.26 21.62 3.81
N ALA A 420 -1.60 20.44 3.32
CA ALA A 420 -0.67 19.31 3.26
C ALA A 420 -0.01 19.19 1.88
N PRO A 421 1.27 18.80 1.81
CA PRO A 421 1.95 18.60 0.54
C PRO A 421 1.37 17.42 -0.23
N GLY A 422 1.46 17.49 -1.54
CA GLY A 422 1.12 16.43 -2.47
C GLY A 422 1.81 16.63 -3.79
N SER A 423 1.69 15.66 -4.67
CA SER A 423 2.22 15.75 -6.03
C SER A 423 1.42 14.92 -7.01
N ALA A 424 1.67 15.12 -8.30
CA ALA A 424 1.15 14.26 -9.36
C ALA A 424 1.85 12.90 -9.42
N MET A 425 2.86 12.63 -8.57
CA MET A 425 3.60 11.37 -8.57
C MET A 425 2.69 10.18 -8.33
N ASN A 426 2.73 9.21 -9.24
CA ASN A 426 1.94 7.97 -9.15
C ASN A 426 2.45 7.02 -8.06
N LEU A 427 1.53 6.27 -7.46
CA LEU A 427 1.88 5.14 -6.60
C LEU A 427 2.05 3.87 -7.43
N GLN A 428 3.27 3.37 -7.56
CA GLN A 428 3.54 2.08 -8.18
C GLN A 428 3.09 0.94 -7.26
N TYR A 429 1.89 0.40 -7.50
CA TYR A 429 1.31 -0.69 -6.71
C TYR A 429 1.90 -2.07 -7.10
N LEU A 430 2.14 -2.28 -8.40
CA LEU A 430 2.84 -3.43 -8.94
C LEU A 430 4.04 -2.94 -9.77
N SER A 431 5.21 -3.49 -9.51
CA SER A 431 6.45 -3.09 -10.20
C SER A 431 7.29 -4.30 -10.62
N VAL A 432 8.06 -4.15 -11.68
CA VAL A 432 8.95 -5.23 -12.19
C VAL A 432 9.98 -5.65 -11.14
N ARG A 433 10.51 -4.70 -10.33
CA ARG A 433 11.47 -5.02 -9.25
C ARG A 433 10.86 -5.95 -8.20
N ASP A 434 9.62 -5.69 -7.76
CA ASP A 434 8.91 -6.55 -6.81
C ASP A 434 8.67 -7.94 -7.40
N LEU A 435 8.10 -8.02 -8.63
CA LEU A 435 7.84 -9.29 -9.31
C LEU A 435 9.13 -10.10 -9.55
N THR A 436 10.25 -9.43 -9.85
CA THR A 436 11.56 -10.08 -10.03
C THR A 436 12.01 -10.78 -8.75
N LEU A 437 11.84 -10.14 -7.59
CA LEU A 437 12.22 -10.72 -6.30
C LEU A 437 11.21 -11.78 -5.81
N LEU A 438 9.91 -11.64 -6.13
CA LEU A 438 8.92 -12.72 -5.92
C LEU A 438 9.26 -13.95 -6.78
N TYR A 439 9.67 -13.75 -8.02
CA TYR A 439 10.11 -14.85 -8.89
C TYR A 439 11.38 -15.52 -8.36
N ALA A 440 12.33 -14.75 -7.83
CA ALA A 440 13.51 -15.31 -7.16
C ALA A 440 13.13 -16.24 -5.99
N GLU A 441 12.12 -15.85 -5.21
CA GLU A 441 11.61 -16.64 -4.08
C GLU A 441 10.98 -17.96 -4.56
N CYS A 442 10.18 -17.93 -5.64
CA CYS A 442 9.63 -19.14 -6.26
C CYS A 442 10.75 -20.10 -6.72
N LEU A 443 11.74 -19.56 -7.45
CA LEU A 443 12.87 -20.35 -7.94
C LEU A 443 13.67 -21.00 -6.81
N ALA A 444 13.94 -20.26 -5.73
CA ALA A 444 14.65 -20.78 -4.57
C ALA A 444 13.86 -21.90 -3.88
N ASN A 445 12.55 -21.74 -3.74
CA ASN A 445 11.68 -22.75 -3.16
C ASN A 445 11.59 -24.01 -4.02
N ALA A 446 11.62 -23.88 -5.34
CA ALA A 446 11.70 -24.98 -6.30
C ALA A 446 13.10 -25.63 -6.41
N GLY A 447 14.11 -25.13 -5.67
CA GLY A 447 15.48 -25.67 -5.68
C GLY A 447 16.37 -25.09 -6.78
N ASN A 448 15.89 -24.17 -7.61
CA ASN A 448 16.69 -23.48 -8.62
C ASN A 448 17.40 -22.26 -8.00
N LEU A 449 18.37 -22.52 -7.11
CA LEU A 449 19.09 -21.49 -6.38
C LEU A 449 19.90 -20.57 -7.31
N LYS A 450 20.47 -21.13 -8.38
CA LYS A 450 21.21 -20.35 -9.38
C LYS A 450 20.27 -19.35 -10.07
N GLY A 451 19.12 -19.80 -10.55
CA GLY A 451 18.13 -18.92 -11.17
C GLY A 451 17.63 -17.84 -10.22
N ALA A 452 17.41 -18.20 -8.96
CA ALA A 452 17.01 -17.26 -7.91
C ALA A 452 18.04 -16.14 -7.71
N MET A 453 19.30 -16.51 -7.56
CA MET A 453 20.37 -15.54 -7.34
C MET A 453 20.66 -14.66 -8.58
N GLU A 454 20.42 -15.16 -9.78
CA GLU A 454 20.47 -14.33 -11.00
C GLU A 454 19.40 -13.22 -10.99
N GLN A 455 18.20 -13.50 -10.46
CA GLN A 455 17.19 -12.44 -10.30
C GLN A 455 17.61 -11.39 -9.25
N VAL A 456 18.16 -11.84 -8.12
CA VAL A 456 18.73 -10.94 -7.10
C VAL A 456 19.85 -10.08 -7.70
N ASN A 457 20.75 -10.70 -8.44
CA ASN A 457 21.88 -9.99 -9.07
C ASN A 457 21.45 -8.96 -10.14
N LYS A 458 20.33 -9.18 -10.84
CA LYS A 458 19.74 -8.15 -11.74
C LYS A 458 19.42 -6.86 -10.98
N ILE A 459 18.78 -6.98 -9.82
CA ILE A 459 18.44 -5.85 -8.96
C ILE A 459 19.71 -5.15 -8.46
N ARG A 460 20.68 -5.91 -7.97
CA ARG A 460 21.95 -5.38 -7.46
C ARG A 460 22.78 -4.69 -8.54
N ARG A 461 22.83 -5.27 -9.73
CA ARG A 461 23.52 -4.70 -10.90
C ARG A 461 22.92 -3.34 -11.27
N ARG A 462 21.58 -3.22 -11.31
CA ARG A 462 20.90 -1.95 -11.55
C ARG A 462 21.25 -0.93 -10.46
N ALA A 463 21.18 -1.33 -9.18
CA ALA A 463 21.49 -0.44 -8.06
C ALA A 463 22.94 0.04 -8.04
N ALA A 464 23.86 -0.69 -8.67
CA ALA A 464 25.28 -0.35 -8.79
C ALA A 464 25.60 0.65 -9.92
N LEU A 465 24.64 1.00 -10.77
CA LEU A 465 24.86 1.97 -11.85
C LEU A 465 25.22 3.34 -11.27
N ASP A 466 26.12 4.05 -11.93
CA ASP A 466 26.64 5.35 -11.48
C ASP A 466 25.53 6.41 -11.29
N VAL A 467 24.46 6.34 -12.07
CA VAL A 467 23.28 7.21 -11.95
C VAL A 467 22.58 7.07 -10.60
N ASN A 468 22.72 5.93 -9.93
CA ASN A 468 22.11 5.64 -8.63
C ASN A 468 23.03 5.95 -7.43
N ILE A 469 24.21 6.53 -7.69
CA ILE A 469 25.15 6.95 -6.66
C ILE A 469 24.89 8.43 -6.34
N VAL A 470 24.48 8.72 -5.11
CA VAL A 470 24.32 10.11 -4.66
C VAL A 470 25.69 10.77 -4.57
N LYS A 471 25.84 11.93 -5.22
CA LYS A 471 27.12 12.65 -5.32
C LYS A 471 27.02 14.03 -4.69
N LEU A 472 28.15 14.52 -4.20
CA LEU A 472 28.36 15.90 -3.82
C LEU A 472 28.55 16.79 -5.06
N ASP A 473 28.56 18.10 -4.87
CA ASP A 473 28.70 19.08 -5.96
C ASP A 473 30.02 18.95 -6.74
N ASP A 474 31.05 18.38 -6.11
CA ASP A 474 32.34 18.09 -6.74
C ASP A 474 32.36 16.77 -7.53
N GLY A 475 31.24 16.06 -7.58
CA GLY A 475 31.08 14.79 -8.27
C GLY A 475 31.56 13.56 -7.49
N THR A 476 32.05 13.73 -6.25
CA THR A 476 32.44 12.60 -5.40
C THR A 476 31.22 11.93 -4.75
N PRO A 477 31.26 10.62 -4.47
CA PRO A 477 30.20 9.96 -3.73
C PRO A 477 29.95 10.59 -2.36
N ALA A 478 28.68 10.83 -2.00
CA ALA A 478 28.30 11.51 -0.77
C ALA A 478 28.50 10.63 0.49
N ALA A 479 28.66 9.31 0.33
CA ALA A 479 28.96 8.37 1.40
C ALA A 479 29.86 7.23 0.91
N ASN A 480 30.29 6.34 1.80
CA ASN A 480 31.09 5.17 1.45
C ASN A 480 30.20 4.07 0.82
N TYR A 481 29.75 4.32 -0.41
CA TYR A 481 28.90 3.37 -1.12
C TYR A 481 29.68 2.15 -1.59
N LYS A 482 29.14 0.97 -1.30
CA LYS A 482 29.61 -0.32 -1.82
C LYS A 482 28.43 -1.20 -2.14
N ILE A 483 28.47 -1.81 -3.31
CA ILE A 483 27.50 -2.81 -3.74
C ILE A 483 28.17 -3.78 -4.71
N ALA A 484 27.87 -5.06 -4.62
CA ALA A 484 28.36 -6.07 -5.55
C ALA A 484 27.27 -7.12 -5.81
N GLU A 485 27.35 -7.77 -6.96
CA GLU A 485 26.61 -8.99 -7.22
C GLU A 485 27.12 -10.12 -6.31
N TYR A 486 26.22 -11.01 -5.89
CA TYR A 486 26.64 -12.24 -5.22
C TYR A 486 27.48 -13.08 -6.19
N PRO A 487 28.73 -13.44 -5.87
CA PRO A 487 29.54 -14.29 -6.74
C PRO A 487 28.99 -15.73 -6.73
N SER A 488 29.16 -16.45 -7.83
CA SER A 488 28.67 -17.83 -7.96
C SER A 488 29.23 -18.82 -6.92
N SER A 489 30.33 -18.47 -6.27
CA SER A 489 30.90 -19.20 -5.14
C SER A 489 30.25 -18.92 -3.80
N HIS A 490 29.36 -17.91 -3.71
CA HIS A 490 28.65 -17.58 -2.47
C HIS A 490 27.68 -18.69 -2.07
N ALA A 491 27.55 -18.93 -0.77
CA ALA A 491 26.69 -20.00 -0.22
C ALA A 491 25.22 -19.91 -0.67
N ALA A 492 24.72 -18.72 -1.01
CA ALA A 492 23.37 -18.53 -1.53
C ALA A 492 23.09 -19.30 -2.84
N PHE A 493 24.12 -19.63 -3.62
CA PHE A 493 23.98 -20.43 -4.85
C PHE A 493 23.91 -21.95 -4.60
N SER A 494 24.21 -22.41 -3.38
CA SER A 494 24.31 -23.85 -3.04
C SER A 494 23.51 -24.22 -1.78
N ASN A 495 23.09 -23.25 -0.97
CA ASN A 495 22.33 -23.48 0.26
C ASN A 495 21.00 -22.71 0.19
N LYS A 496 19.88 -23.43 0.26
CA LYS A 496 18.53 -22.87 0.15
C LYS A 496 18.24 -21.84 1.22
N ASP A 497 18.62 -22.10 2.47
CA ASP A 497 18.31 -21.17 3.59
C ASP A 497 19.07 -19.85 3.44
N VAL A 498 20.33 -19.92 2.99
CA VAL A 498 21.12 -18.71 2.69
C VAL A 498 20.55 -17.97 1.49
N CYS A 499 20.11 -18.69 0.45
CA CYS A 499 19.45 -18.12 -0.72
C CYS A 499 18.19 -17.36 -0.32
N ILE A 500 17.32 -17.96 0.47
CA ILE A 500 16.09 -17.32 0.98
C ILE A 500 16.41 -16.08 1.82
N LYS A 501 17.41 -16.14 2.70
CA LYS A 501 17.85 -14.97 3.47
C LYS A 501 18.35 -13.84 2.56
N ALA A 502 19.12 -14.16 1.52
CA ALA A 502 19.59 -13.18 0.55
C ALA A 502 18.42 -12.51 -0.20
N ILE A 503 17.43 -13.28 -0.64
CA ILE A 503 16.23 -12.74 -1.30
C ILE A 503 15.43 -11.85 -0.35
N ARG A 504 15.18 -12.29 0.89
CA ARG A 504 14.44 -11.52 1.91
C ARG A 504 15.16 -10.21 2.25
N MET A 505 16.47 -10.23 2.35
CA MET A 505 17.26 -9.02 2.56
C MET A 505 17.19 -8.10 1.33
N GLU A 506 17.32 -8.65 0.12
CA GLU A 506 17.23 -7.85 -1.10
C GLU A 506 15.85 -7.19 -1.24
N ARG A 507 14.74 -7.88 -0.88
CA ARG A 507 13.40 -7.28 -0.83
C ARG A 507 13.33 -6.14 0.17
N LYS A 508 13.92 -6.30 1.37
CA LYS A 508 13.97 -5.25 2.38
C LYS A 508 14.67 -4.00 1.88
N LEU A 509 15.83 -4.14 1.21
CA LEU A 509 16.62 -3.02 0.71
C LEU A 509 15.96 -2.35 -0.52
N GLU A 510 15.46 -3.14 -1.44
CA GLU A 510 14.88 -2.65 -2.69
C GLU A 510 13.53 -1.94 -2.45
N LEU A 511 12.64 -2.58 -1.67
CA LEU A 511 11.29 -2.09 -1.40
C LEU A 511 11.20 -1.23 -0.13
N ALA A 512 12.34 -0.80 0.42
CA ALA A 512 12.40 0.06 1.60
C ALA A 512 11.49 1.28 1.44
N MET A 513 10.67 1.58 2.44
CA MET A 513 9.75 2.73 2.46
C MET A 513 8.60 2.66 1.44
N GLU A 514 8.31 1.50 0.85
CA GLU A 514 7.19 1.31 -0.10
C GLU A 514 5.94 0.66 0.54
N GLY A 515 5.93 0.47 1.85
CA GLY A 515 4.77 -0.08 2.56
C GLY A 515 4.55 -1.58 2.36
N GLU A 516 5.58 -2.36 2.01
CA GLU A 516 5.47 -3.81 1.75
C GLU A 516 6.04 -4.69 2.87
N ARG A 517 6.82 -4.16 3.79
CA ARG A 517 7.60 -4.94 4.77
C ARG A 517 6.77 -5.85 5.66
N TRP A 518 5.67 -5.35 6.25
CA TRP A 518 4.77 -6.17 7.07
C TRP A 518 4.19 -7.35 6.30
N PHE A 519 3.76 -7.11 5.06
CA PHE A 519 3.13 -8.12 4.24
C PHE A 519 4.12 -9.22 3.83
N ASP A 520 5.39 -8.87 3.64
CA ASP A 520 6.46 -9.86 3.47
C ASP A 520 6.69 -10.68 4.74
N LEU A 521 6.80 -10.02 5.90
CA LEU A 521 7.05 -10.69 7.17
C LEU A 521 5.92 -11.66 7.53
N SER A 522 4.66 -11.24 7.41
CA SER A 522 3.50 -12.06 7.75
C SER A 522 3.35 -13.29 6.84
N ARG A 523 3.54 -13.14 5.51
CA ARG A 523 3.46 -14.26 4.57
C ARG A 523 4.64 -15.23 4.66
N TRP A 524 5.80 -14.82 5.17
CA TRP A 524 6.94 -15.72 5.41
C TRP A 524 6.74 -16.61 6.65
N GLY A 525 5.69 -16.40 7.40
CA GLY A 525 5.28 -17.17 8.57
C GLY A 525 5.45 -16.41 9.88
N GLY A 526 4.57 -16.73 10.82
CA GLY A 526 4.47 -16.02 12.09
C GLY A 526 5.76 -16.04 12.92
N ASP A 527 6.51 -17.13 12.90
CA ASP A 527 7.79 -17.22 13.63
C ASP A 527 8.84 -16.25 13.07
N VAL A 528 8.90 -16.13 11.73
CA VAL A 528 9.81 -15.18 11.05
C VAL A 528 9.38 -13.76 11.40
N MET A 529 8.10 -13.46 11.28
CA MET A 529 7.53 -12.16 11.63
C MET A 529 7.83 -11.78 13.09
N ALA A 530 7.48 -12.64 14.04
CA ALA A 530 7.68 -12.38 15.46
C ALA A 530 9.16 -12.16 15.81
N SER A 531 10.06 -12.95 15.21
CA SER A 531 11.50 -12.83 15.42
C SER A 531 12.06 -11.51 14.89
N GLU A 532 11.71 -11.14 13.65
CA GLU A 532 12.19 -9.92 13.01
C GLU A 532 11.65 -8.66 13.69
N LEU A 533 10.35 -8.64 14.04
CA LEU A 533 9.75 -7.49 14.72
C LEU A 533 10.24 -7.36 16.17
N LYS A 534 10.51 -8.47 16.85
CA LYS A 534 11.17 -8.40 18.16
C LYS A 534 12.56 -7.80 18.03
N ALA A 535 13.34 -8.21 17.03
CA ALA A 535 14.67 -7.67 16.80
C ALA A 535 14.63 -6.17 16.44
N TYR A 536 13.63 -5.74 15.66
CA TYR A 536 13.35 -4.35 15.36
C TYR A 536 13.08 -3.54 16.63
N VAL A 537 12.11 -3.94 17.47
CA VAL A 537 11.79 -3.26 18.73
C VAL A 537 13.01 -3.19 19.65
N ASP A 538 13.76 -4.31 19.78
CA ASP A 538 14.96 -4.37 20.61
C ASP A 538 16.09 -3.47 20.10
N TYR A 539 16.13 -3.19 18.81
CA TYR A 539 17.09 -2.28 18.22
C TYR A 539 16.65 -0.82 18.34
N GLU A 540 15.40 -0.50 17.98
CA GLU A 540 14.87 0.88 18.05
C GLU A 540 14.88 1.47 19.46
N LYS A 541 14.59 0.68 20.49
CA LYS A 541 14.61 1.16 21.89
C LYS A 541 15.96 1.67 22.38
N GLN A 542 17.05 1.40 21.64
CA GLN A 542 18.37 1.94 21.94
C GLN A 542 18.49 3.43 21.55
N TYR A 543 17.63 3.87 20.61
CA TYR A 543 17.65 5.21 20.03
C TYR A 543 16.41 6.04 20.40
N ILE A 544 15.26 5.38 20.55
CA ILE A 544 13.96 6.02 20.75
C ILE A 544 13.26 5.39 21.95
N SER A 545 13.17 6.16 23.04
CA SER A 545 12.75 5.68 24.37
C SER A 545 11.33 5.12 24.42
N LYS A 546 10.39 5.59 23.57
CA LYS A 546 9.01 5.09 23.55
C LYS A 546 8.91 3.59 23.25
N PHE A 547 9.87 3.02 22.51
CA PHE A 547 9.90 1.58 22.23
C PHE A 547 10.16 0.70 23.47
N ALA A 548 10.56 1.29 24.60
CA ALA A 548 10.58 0.56 25.87
C ALA A 548 9.18 0.11 26.32
N GLY A 549 8.12 0.77 25.86
CA GLY A 549 6.70 0.41 26.09
C GLY A 549 6.06 -0.42 25.00
N ALA A 550 6.82 -0.80 23.96
CA ALA A 550 6.29 -1.61 22.87
C ALA A 550 6.03 -3.06 23.29
N SER A 551 4.96 -3.65 22.76
CA SER A 551 4.70 -5.08 22.88
C SER A 551 5.51 -5.87 21.85
N TYR A 552 5.65 -7.18 22.09
CA TYR A 552 6.15 -8.12 21.08
C TYR A 552 4.98 -8.91 20.49
N LEU A 553 4.88 -8.91 19.16
CA LEU A 553 3.83 -9.69 18.49
C LEU A 553 4.14 -11.19 18.58
N PRO A 554 3.20 -12.00 19.07
CA PRO A 554 3.34 -13.45 19.03
C PRO A 554 3.16 -13.98 17.59
N ALA A 555 3.72 -15.16 17.32
CA ALA A 555 3.75 -15.78 15.99
C ALA A 555 2.36 -16.03 15.38
N ASN A 556 1.31 -16.16 16.19
CA ASN A 556 -0.07 -16.35 15.72
C ASN A 556 -0.81 -15.05 15.37
N LYS A 557 -0.21 -13.87 15.58
CA LYS A 557 -0.81 -12.58 15.24
C LYS A 557 -0.27 -12.02 13.90
N THR A 558 -0.52 -12.76 12.84
CA THR A 558 -0.16 -12.34 11.46
C THR A 558 -1.18 -11.39 10.82
N MET A 559 -2.26 -11.06 11.51
CA MET A 559 -3.38 -10.25 11.03
C MET A 559 -3.84 -9.29 12.11
N LEU A 560 -4.51 -8.22 11.68
CA LEU A 560 -5.14 -7.23 12.56
C LEU A 560 -6.61 -7.61 12.83
N PRO A 561 -7.19 -7.17 13.97
CA PRO A 561 -8.57 -7.52 14.32
C PRO A 561 -9.57 -6.83 13.39
N VAL A 562 -10.75 -7.44 13.26
CA VAL A 562 -11.94 -6.79 12.68
C VAL A 562 -12.32 -5.61 13.57
N PRO A 563 -12.72 -4.43 13.01
CA PRO A 563 -13.10 -3.27 13.79
C PRO A 563 -14.35 -3.55 14.68
N ASP A 564 -14.28 -3.22 15.97
CA ASP A 564 -15.40 -3.41 16.90
C ASP A 564 -16.67 -2.66 16.49
N ASP A 565 -16.52 -1.44 15.98
CA ASP A 565 -17.65 -0.64 15.48
C ASP A 565 -18.42 -1.33 14.37
N GLU A 566 -17.73 -2.06 13.48
CA GLU A 566 -18.35 -2.79 12.38
C GLU A 566 -19.07 -4.05 12.89
N ILE A 567 -18.49 -4.74 13.88
CA ILE A 567 -19.14 -5.88 14.55
C ILE A 567 -20.45 -5.43 15.21
N LEU A 568 -20.42 -4.28 15.91
CA LEU A 568 -21.60 -3.73 16.57
C LEU A 568 -22.65 -3.24 15.56
N THR A 569 -22.23 -2.58 14.47
CA THR A 569 -23.13 -2.02 13.44
C THR A 569 -23.87 -3.10 12.67
N LEU A 570 -23.19 -4.16 12.24
CA LEU A 570 -23.83 -5.27 11.53
C LEU A 570 -24.69 -6.11 12.46
N GLY A 571 -24.27 -6.28 13.72
CA GLY A 571 -25.04 -6.95 14.75
C GLY A 571 -25.15 -8.46 14.53
N THR A 572 -26.30 -9.02 14.91
CA THR A 572 -26.60 -10.45 14.87
C THR A 572 -27.63 -10.76 13.80
N ASP A 573 -27.41 -11.83 13.07
CA ASP A 573 -28.36 -12.35 12.09
C ASP A 573 -29.64 -12.83 12.84
N PRO A 574 -30.81 -12.26 12.52
CA PRO A 574 -32.05 -12.60 13.21
C PRO A 574 -32.55 -14.03 12.92
N GLU A 575 -32.08 -14.65 11.82
CA GLU A 575 -32.51 -16.01 11.44
C GLU A 575 -31.68 -17.07 12.16
N THR A 576 -30.38 -16.84 12.32
CA THR A 576 -29.44 -17.82 12.89
C THR A 576 -29.07 -17.54 14.35
N GLY A 577 -29.25 -16.31 14.82
CA GLY A 577 -28.80 -15.82 16.12
C GLY A 577 -27.27 -15.66 16.23
N THR A 578 -26.53 -15.74 15.12
CA THR A 578 -25.07 -15.59 15.09
C THR A 578 -24.65 -14.18 14.68
N PRO A 579 -23.54 -13.61 15.18
CA PRO A 579 -23.01 -12.35 14.69
C PRO A 579 -22.68 -12.41 13.20
N TYR A 580 -22.97 -11.34 12.45
CA TYR A 580 -22.53 -11.24 11.04
C TYR A 580 -21.01 -11.19 10.92
N LEU A 581 -20.34 -10.52 11.87
CA LEU A 581 -18.88 -10.47 11.92
C LEU A 581 -18.36 -11.21 13.15
N LEU A 582 -17.53 -12.19 12.92
CA LEU A 582 -16.80 -12.90 13.95
C LEU A 582 -15.43 -12.22 14.14
N SER A 583 -15.04 -12.03 15.40
CA SER A 583 -13.66 -11.62 15.70
C SER A 583 -12.69 -12.77 15.39
N LEU A 584 -11.41 -12.47 15.14
CA LEU A 584 -10.37 -13.47 14.86
C LEU A 584 -10.26 -14.54 15.96
N ILE A 585 -10.58 -14.20 17.21
CA ILE A 585 -10.59 -15.14 18.34
C ILE A 585 -11.66 -16.24 18.13
N HIS A 586 -12.81 -15.88 17.57
CA HIS A 586 -13.89 -16.82 17.29
C HIS A 586 -13.64 -17.68 16.03
N ILE A 587 -12.90 -17.14 15.07
CA ILE A 587 -12.57 -17.85 13.82
C ILE A 587 -11.45 -18.88 14.03
N SER A 588 -10.47 -18.57 14.89
CA SER A 588 -9.34 -19.47 15.16
C SER A 588 -9.63 -20.61 16.14
N GLU A 589 -10.75 -20.56 16.89
CA GLU A 589 -11.16 -21.60 17.84
C GLU A 589 -12.65 -22.04 17.66
N PRO A 590 -13.08 -22.51 16.48
CA PRO A 590 -14.49 -22.88 16.28
C PRO A 590 -14.97 -24.07 17.15
N THR A 591 -14.06 -24.83 17.74
CA THR A 591 -14.37 -26.03 18.53
C THR A 591 -14.65 -25.79 20.03
N ARG A 592 -14.34 -24.61 20.59
CA ARG A 592 -14.57 -24.32 22.02
C ARG A 592 -15.97 -23.82 22.36
N LEU A 593 -16.69 -23.24 21.40
CA LEU A 593 -18.04 -22.69 21.63
C LEU A 593 -19.17 -23.76 21.69
N LEU A 594 -18.89 -24.98 21.26
CA LEU A 594 -19.89 -26.08 21.31
C LEU A 594 -19.82 -26.97 22.57
N SER A 595 -18.89 -26.71 23.51
CA SER A 595 -18.70 -27.57 24.70
C SER A 595 -19.17 -26.97 26.04
N THR A 596 -19.86 -25.81 26.04
CA THR A 596 -20.35 -25.17 27.28
C THR A 596 -21.87 -25.15 27.39
N SER A 597 -22.59 -26.07 26.73
CA SER A 597 -24.00 -26.35 27.01
C SER A 597 -24.14 -27.76 27.58
N TYR A 598 -23.83 -27.90 28.86
CA TYR A 598 -24.41 -28.88 29.79
C TYR A 598 -24.40 -28.29 31.19
#